data_f0951b74ad1b3faab618437f5c85cdf7
#
_entry.id   f0951b74ad1b3faab618437f5c85cdf7
#
_cell.length_a   1.000
_cell.length_b   1.000
_cell.length_c   1.000
_cell.angle_alpha   90.00
_cell.angle_beta   90.00
_cell.angle_gamma   90.00
#
_symmetry.space_group_name_H-M   'P 1'
#
loop_
_entity.id
_entity.type
_entity.pdbx_description
1 polymer ?
#
loop_
_entity_poly.entity_id
_entity_poly.type
_entity_poly.pdbx_seq_one_letter_code
_entity_poly.pdbx_strand_id
1 'polypeptide(L)'
;MFMKKMAICLAALLYMAVNAQDFYDEFRAKSIDVEGMKIGQKMTYDQFVAKFGKPTEYTQSDSGEGGESSIDEYYKVGQDVFYFQDNGAFSGFSINENKFSVLTLWITDGIRVGDKLSKLDNFKYGKPKVASWLKPENGFVEYAIFYNHLDAFVYLSVKDGVIHNIRYSDPT
;
A
#
# COMPACT_ATOMS: atom_id res chain seq x y z
N MET A 1 17.16 12.57 -44.49
CA MET A 1 16.54 13.53 -43.55
C MET A 1 15.28 12.96 -42.86
N PHE A 2 14.50 12.13 -43.53
CA PHE A 2 13.26 11.52 -42.98
C PHE A 2 13.49 10.56 -41.82
N MET A 3 14.49 9.69 -41.88
CA MET A 3 14.79 8.70 -40.83
C MET A 3 15.18 9.32 -39.47
N LYS A 4 15.94 10.43 -39.46
CA LYS A 4 16.30 11.12 -38.20
C LYS A 4 15.09 11.71 -37.50
N LYS A 5 14.12 12.25 -38.24
CA LYS A 5 12.88 12.81 -37.66
C LYS A 5 11.98 11.70 -37.07
N MET A 6 11.94 10.54 -37.73
CA MET A 6 11.17 9.39 -37.26
C MET A 6 11.75 8.80 -35.97
N ALA A 7 13.07 8.73 -35.85
CA ALA A 7 13.75 8.26 -34.64
C ALA A 7 13.53 9.19 -33.44
N ILE A 8 13.52 10.50 -33.65
CA ILE A 8 13.25 11.49 -32.59
C ILE A 8 11.80 11.41 -32.11
N CYS A 9 10.83 11.23 -33.03
CA CYS A 9 9.42 11.06 -32.67
C CYS A 9 9.20 9.76 -31.90
N LEU A 10 9.85 8.66 -32.27
CA LEU A 10 9.75 7.38 -31.56
C LEU A 10 10.35 7.45 -30.15
N ALA A 11 11.52 8.11 -30.01
CA ALA A 11 12.14 8.32 -28.71
C ALA A 11 11.29 9.22 -27.79
N ALA A 12 10.66 10.26 -28.32
CA ALA A 12 9.76 11.13 -27.58
C ALA A 12 8.48 10.40 -27.12
N LEU A 13 7.92 9.53 -27.99
CA LEU A 13 6.76 8.70 -27.64
C LEU A 13 7.08 7.68 -26.56
N LEU A 14 8.25 7.03 -26.63
CA LEU A 14 8.73 6.11 -25.59
C LEU A 14 8.96 6.83 -24.26
N TYR A 15 9.57 8.01 -24.27
CA TYR A 15 9.80 8.83 -23.07
C TYR A 15 8.48 9.26 -22.43
N MET A 16 7.49 9.70 -23.22
CA MET A 16 6.18 10.06 -22.71
C MET A 16 5.41 8.84 -22.17
N ALA A 17 5.57 7.67 -22.75
CA ALA A 17 4.93 6.44 -22.28
C ALA A 17 5.48 6.00 -20.92
N VAL A 18 6.81 6.07 -20.71
CA VAL A 18 7.45 5.75 -19.43
C VAL A 18 6.97 6.72 -18.35
N ASN A 19 7.04 8.05 -18.61
CA ASN A 19 6.59 9.03 -17.63
C ASN A 19 5.07 8.95 -17.32
N ALA A 20 4.26 8.56 -18.31
CA ALA A 20 2.83 8.36 -18.09
C ALA A 20 2.58 7.12 -17.21
N GLN A 21 3.41 6.09 -17.33
CA GLN A 21 3.32 4.89 -16.51
C GLN A 21 3.70 5.19 -15.05
N ASP A 22 4.83 5.87 -14.83
CA ASP A 22 5.28 6.28 -13.48
C ASP A 22 4.23 7.16 -12.79
N PHE A 23 3.68 8.14 -13.52
CA PHE A 23 2.59 8.98 -13.01
C PHE A 23 1.33 8.16 -12.66
N TYR A 24 0.98 7.18 -13.49
CA TYR A 24 -0.19 6.34 -13.27
C TYR A 24 -0.02 5.41 -12.07
N ASP A 25 1.19 4.89 -11.87
CA ASP A 25 1.52 4.01 -10.74
C ASP A 25 1.57 4.80 -9.42
N GLU A 26 2.14 5.99 -9.40
CA GLU A 26 2.09 6.91 -8.27
C GLU A 26 0.64 7.30 -7.92
N PHE A 27 -0.19 7.58 -8.90
CA PHE A 27 -1.61 7.86 -8.70
C PHE A 27 -2.35 6.68 -8.07
N ARG A 28 -2.05 5.46 -8.46
CA ARG A 28 -2.66 4.25 -7.90
C ARG A 28 -2.23 4.00 -6.46
N ALA A 29 -0.96 4.14 -6.14
CA ALA A 29 -0.49 4.03 -4.76
C ALA A 29 -1.18 5.06 -3.85
N LYS A 30 -1.28 6.31 -4.28
CA LYS A 30 -2.00 7.39 -3.59
C LYS A 30 -3.52 7.16 -3.47
N SER A 31 -4.09 6.16 -4.13
CA SER A 31 -5.49 5.79 -3.98
C SER A 31 -5.76 4.81 -2.84
N ILE A 32 -4.69 4.23 -2.27
CA ILE A 32 -4.81 3.34 -1.11
C ILE A 32 -5.04 4.21 0.12
N ASP A 33 -6.10 3.91 0.83
CA ASP A 33 -6.40 4.63 2.06
C ASP A 33 -6.91 3.70 3.18
N VAL A 34 -6.71 4.13 4.41
CA VAL A 34 -7.30 3.54 5.60
C VAL A 34 -8.20 4.58 6.23
N GLU A 35 -9.53 4.35 6.21
CA GLU A 35 -10.53 5.29 6.72
C GLU A 35 -10.37 6.72 6.16
N GLY A 36 -9.99 6.86 4.88
CA GLY A 36 -9.77 8.14 4.21
C GLY A 36 -8.41 8.80 4.45
N MET A 37 -7.47 8.13 5.14
CA MET A 37 -6.07 8.52 5.20
C MET A 37 -5.31 7.84 4.07
N LYS A 38 -4.85 8.61 3.10
CA LYS A 38 -4.19 8.10 1.88
C LYS A 38 -2.69 7.95 2.06
N ILE A 39 -2.11 6.96 1.40
CA ILE A 39 -0.66 6.84 1.28
C ILE A 39 -0.07 8.15 0.73
N GLY A 40 1.02 8.61 1.32
CA GLY A 40 1.66 9.90 1.03
C GLY A 40 1.01 11.11 1.70
N GLN A 41 -0.14 10.98 2.33
CA GLN A 41 -0.79 12.09 3.03
C GLN A 41 -0.06 12.41 4.33
N LYS A 42 0.25 13.69 4.54
CA LYS A 42 0.78 14.19 5.82
C LYS A 42 -0.33 14.31 6.85
N MET A 43 -0.03 13.92 8.08
CA MET A 43 -0.95 13.97 9.21
C MET A 43 -0.20 14.37 10.48
N THR A 44 -0.78 15.27 11.27
CA THR A 44 -0.25 15.57 12.61
C THR A 44 -0.65 14.47 13.58
N TYR A 45 0.09 14.37 14.70
CA TYR A 45 -0.24 13.43 15.78
C TYR A 45 -1.68 13.60 16.28
N ASP A 46 -2.14 14.84 16.48
CA ASP A 46 -3.50 15.11 16.97
C ASP A 46 -4.57 14.68 15.96
N GLN A 47 -4.32 14.86 14.65
CA GLN A 47 -5.21 14.37 13.60
C GLN A 47 -5.24 12.84 13.56
N PHE A 48 -4.09 12.19 13.76
CA PHE A 48 -4.02 10.74 13.86
C PHE A 48 -4.83 10.24 15.06
N VAL A 49 -4.61 10.80 16.25
CA VAL A 49 -5.31 10.41 17.49
C VAL A 49 -6.82 10.61 17.35
N ALA A 50 -7.25 11.71 16.77
CA ALA A 50 -8.68 11.99 16.55
C ALA A 50 -9.34 10.96 15.61
N LYS A 51 -8.59 10.40 14.68
CA LYS A 51 -9.10 9.46 13.67
C LYS A 51 -9.02 7.99 14.10
N PHE A 52 -7.86 7.57 14.62
CA PHE A 52 -7.54 6.17 14.89
C PHE A 52 -7.51 5.81 16.38
N GLY A 53 -7.53 6.83 17.23
CA GLY A 53 -7.38 6.67 18.68
C GLY A 53 -5.93 6.86 19.15
N LYS A 54 -5.76 6.91 20.46
CA LYS A 54 -4.45 7.13 21.07
C LYS A 54 -3.57 5.90 20.87
N PRO A 55 -2.35 6.04 20.33
CA PRO A 55 -1.41 4.93 20.20
C PRO A 55 -1.06 4.34 21.57
N THR A 56 -0.97 3.01 21.60
CA THR A 56 -0.47 2.26 22.78
C THR A 56 1.05 2.16 22.77
N GLU A 57 1.65 2.30 21.57
CA GLU A 57 3.09 2.24 21.36
C GLU A 57 3.47 3.21 20.24
N TYR A 58 4.60 3.87 20.42
CA TYR A 58 5.26 4.70 19.41
C TYR A 58 6.72 4.30 19.34
N THR A 59 7.21 4.07 18.14
CA THR A 59 8.63 3.81 17.92
C THR A 59 9.12 4.62 16.73
N GLN A 60 10.34 5.08 16.87
CA GLN A 60 11.10 5.74 15.83
C GLN A 60 12.33 4.87 15.56
N SER A 61 12.50 4.41 14.33
CA SER A 61 13.67 3.66 13.91
C SER A 61 14.48 4.46 12.91
N ASP A 62 15.79 4.47 13.11
CA ASP A 62 16.73 5.02 12.12
C ASP A 62 17.14 3.84 11.22
N SER A 63 16.64 3.83 10.00
CA SER A 63 16.91 2.78 9.01
C SER A 63 18.08 3.15 8.08
N GLY A 64 18.89 4.15 8.45
CA GLY A 64 19.97 4.68 7.62
C GLY A 64 21.09 3.68 7.33
N GLU A 65 21.02 2.98 6.22
CA GLU A 65 22.19 2.39 5.56
C GLU A 65 22.73 3.40 4.55
N GLY A 66 23.99 3.85 4.77
CA GLY A 66 24.73 4.60 3.74
C GLY A 66 24.71 6.12 3.80
N GLY A 67 24.40 6.74 4.94
CA GLY A 67 24.64 8.18 5.16
C GLY A 67 23.47 9.10 4.94
N GLU A 68 22.31 8.62 4.52
CA GLU A 68 21.03 9.30 4.64
C GLU A 68 20.17 8.56 5.65
N SER A 69 19.97 9.16 6.83
CA SER A 69 19.13 8.61 7.87
C SER A 69 17.67 8.81 7.46
N SER A 70 16.98 7.74 7.10
CA SER A 70 15.53 7.76 7.01
C SER A 70 14.97 7.30 8.35
N ILE A 71 14.31 8.21 9.05
CA ILE A 71 13.65 7.92 10.31
C ILE A 71 12.22 7.48 9.97
N ASP A 72 11.95 6.20 10.15
CA ASP A 72 10.59 5.69 10.04
C ASP A 72 9.92 5.72 11.41
N GLU A 73 8.75 6.31 11.46
CA GLU A 73 7.93 6.35 12.66
C GLU A 73 6.78 5.36 12.53
N TYR A 74 6.44 4.65 13.59
CA TYR A 74 5.18 3.94 13.61
C TYR A 74 4.36 4.19 14.88
N TYR A 75 3.04 4.18 14.69
CA TYR A 75 2.04 4.23 15.74
C TYR A 75 1.28 2.91 15.78
N LYS A 76 1.21 2.30 16.97
CA LYS A 76 0.42 1.10 17.19
C LYS A 76 -0.85 1.44 17.96
N VAL A 77 -2.00 1.03 17.41
CA VAL A 77 -3.33 1.21 18.02
C VAL A 77 -3.98 -0.17 18.14
N GLY A 78 -4.00 -0.72 19.36
CA GLY A 78 -4.37 -2.12 19.55
C GLY A 78 -3.36 -3.05 18.90
N GLN A 79 -3.80 -3.84 17.91
CA GLN A 79 -2.93 -4.70 17.10
C GLN A 79 -2.58 -4.10 15.73
N ASP A 80 -3.16 -2.94 15.40
CA ASP A 80 -2.96 -2.28 14.13
C ASP A 80 -1.73 -1.36 14.17
N VAL A 81 -0.97 -1.31 13.08
CA VAL A 81 0.26 -0.54 12.96
C VAL A 81 0.17 0.40 11.76
N PHE A 82 0.59 1.65 11.95
CA PHE A 82 0.60 2.70 10.94
C PHE A 82 2.01 3.27 10.84
N TYR A 83 2.57 3.27 9.63
CA TYR A 83 3.94 3.71 9.35
C TYR A 83 3.95 5.09 8.74
N PHE A 84 4.93 5.90 9.12
CA PHE A 84 5.13 7.26 8.62
C PHE A 84 6.59 7.46 8.29
N GLN A 85 6.86 8.21 7.22
CA GLN A 85 8.19 8.72 6.91
C GLN A 85 8.57 9.85 7.87
N ASP A 86 9.86 10.20 7.92
CA ASP A 86 10.42 11.31 8.71
C ASP A 86 9.71 12.66 8.48
N ASN A 87 9.18 12.86 7.28
CA ASN A 87 8.45 14.07 6.90
C ASN A 87 6.96 14.07 7.33
N GLY A 88 6.52 13.03 8.09
CA GLY A 88 5.14 12.83 8.56
C GLY A 88 4.18 12.33 7.49
N ALA A 89 4.65 11.85 6.34
CA ALA A 89 3.81 11.26 5.32
C ALA A 89 3.47 9.80 5.68
N PHE A 90 2.20 9.44 5.58
CA PHE A 90 1.73 8.07 5.77
C PHE A 90 2.32 7.15 4.70
N SER A 91 3.14 6.19 5.10
CA SER A 91 3.88 5.33 4.18
C SER A 91 3.37 3.89 4.13
N GLY A 92 2.67 3.43 5.16
CA GLY A 92 2.20 2.06 5.17
C GLY A 92 1.35 1.71 6.38
N PHE A 93 0.85 0.49 6.38
CA PHE A 93 0.04 -0.02 7.49
C PHE A 93 0.05 -1.55 7.58
N SER A 94 -0.31 -2.05 8.75
CA SER A 94 -0.69 -3.45 8.98
C SER A 94 -1.93 -3.47 9.87
N ILE A 95 -3.08 -3.79 9.28
CA ILE A 95 -4.37 -3.86 9.96
C ILE A 95 -4.66 -5.31 10.35
N ASN A 96 -4.83 -5.55 11.64
CA ASN A 96 -5.04 -6.87 12.26
C ASN A 96 -6.41 -6.98 12.97
N GLU A 97 -7.11 -5.86 13.13
CA GLU A 97 -8.42 -5.81 13.78
C GLU A 97 -9.51 -5.36 12.82
N ASN A 98 -10.76 -5.77 13.08
CA ASN A 98 -11.92 -5.40 12.27
C ASN A 98 -12.43 -3.97 12.55
N LYS A 99 -11.55 -3.04 12.86
CA LYS A 99 -11.94 -1.65 13.17
C LYS A 99 -11.90 -0.76 11.94
N PHE A 100 -10.89 -0.97 11.08
CA PHE A 100 -10.59 -0.07 9.99
C PHE A 100 -10.86 -0.67 8.63
N SER A 101 -11.37 0.14 7.72
CA SER A 101 -11.61 -0.21 6.33
C SER A 101 -10.44 0.25 5.47
N VAL A 102 -9.96 -0.63 4.63
CA VAL A 102 -8.96 -0.32 3.61
C VAL A 102 -9.65 -0.20 2.26
N LEU A 103 -9.45 0.93 1.60
CA LEU A 103 -9.92 1.18 0.24
C LEU A 103 -8.74 1.20 -0.72
N THR A 104 -9.05 0.90 -1.96
CA THR A 104 -8.10 1.03 -3.07
C THR A 104 -8.85 1.59 -4.28
N LEU A 105 -8.14 1.97 -5.34
CA LEU A 105 -8.76 2.44 -6.57
C LEU A 105 -9.84 1.46 -7.12
N TRP A 106 -9.66 0.17 -6.88
CA TRP A 106 -10.51 -0.89 -7.41
C TRP A 106 -11.52 -1.44 -6.40
N ILE A 107 -11.27 -1.24 -5.10
CA ILE A 107 -12.08 -1.75 -4.00
C ILE A 107 -12.68 -0.57 -3.26
N THR A 108 -13.75 -0.03 -3.86
CA THR A 108 -14.41 1.20 -3.39
C THR A 108 -15.29 0.97 -2.16
N ASP A 109 -15.76 -0.26 -1.95
CA ASP A 109 -16.59 -0.61 -0.79
C ASP A 109 -15.77 -0.93 0.46
N GLY A 110 -14.43 -0.89 0.30
CA GLY A 110 -13.48 -1.21 1.37
C GLY A 110 -13.45 -2.68 1.74
N ILE A 111 -12.33 -3.08 2.30
CA ILE A 111 -12.12 -4.41 2.90
C ILE A 111 -11.73 -4.26 4.36
N ARG A 112 -12.13 -5.24 5.16
CA ARG A 112 -11.82 -5.29 6.60
C ARG A 112 -11.27 -6.67 6.96
N VAL A 113 -10.51 -6.71 8.02
CA VAL A 113 -10.20 -7.98 8.69
C VAL A 113 -11.52 -8.64 9.10
N GLY A 114 -11.67 -9.94 8.86
CA GLY A 114 -12.91 -10.70 9.06
C GLY A 114 -13.79 -10.82 7.82
N ASP A 115 -13.54 -10.04 6.77
CA ASP A 115 -14.25 -10.22 5.49
C ASP A 115 -13.84 -11.55 4.83
N LYS A 116 -14.78 -12.13 4.08
CA LYS A 116 -14.46 -13.28 3.22
C LYS A 116 -13.67 -12.82 2.01
N LEU A 117 -12.64 -13.57 1.63
CA LEU A 117 -11.85 -13.28 0.42
C LEU A 117 -12.74 -13.22 -0.83
N SER A 118 -13.81 -14.04 -0.90
CA SER A 118 -14.77 -14.06 -2.00
C SER A 118 -15.52 -12.73 -2.22
N LYS A 119 -15.51 -11.83 -1.24
CA LYS A 119 -16.01 -10.44 -1.43
C LYS A 119 -15.29 -9.75 -2.59
N LEU A 120 -14.03 -10.13 -2.85
CA LEU A 120 -13.19 -9.54 -3.89
C LEU A 120 -13.37 -10.19 -5.28
N ASP A 121 -14.14 -11.27 -5.40
CA ASP A 121 -14.35 -11.97 -6.68
C ASP A 121 -15.12 -11.13 -7.70
N ASN A 122 -15.96 -10.21 -7.24
CA ASN A 122 -16.80 -9.37 -8.10
C ASN A 122 -16.05 -8.17 -8.70
N PHE A 123 -14.83 -7.88 -8.24
CA PHE A 123 -14.06 -6.77 -8.78
C PHE A 123 -13.37 -7.16 -10.08
N LYS A 124 -13.64 -6.39 -11.14
CA LYS A 124 -13.03 -6.62 -12.47
C LYS A 124 -11.51 -6.45 -12.43
N TYR A 125 -11.05 -5.51 -11.63
CA TYR A 125 -9.64 -5.19 -11.42
C TYR A 125 -9.33 -5.34 -9.92
N GLY A 126 -8.07 -5.58 -9.58
CA GLY A 126 -7.66 -5.73 -8.19
C GLY A 126 -8.05 -7.08 -7.56
N LYS A 127 -8.35 -8.10 -8.36
CA LYS A 127 -8.49 -9.46 -7.83
C LYS A 127 -7.19 -9.90 -7.20
N PRO A 128 -7.23 -10.32 -5.93
CA PRO A 128 -6.03 -10.81 -5.27
C PRO A 128 -5.52 -12.08 -5.94
N LYS A 129 -4.21 -12.21 -6.04
CA LYS A 129 -3.52 -13.40 -6.51
C LYS A 129 -2.67 -13.96 -5.38
N VAL A 130 -2.52 -15.28 -5.33
CA VAL A 130 -1.61 -15.91 -4.36
C VAL A 130 -0.22 -15.34 -4.57
N ALA A 131 0.37 -14.79 -3.51
CA ALA A 131 1.73 -14.29 -3.46
C ALA A 131 2.68 -15.49 -3.30
N SER A 132 2.97 -16.19 -4.40
CA SER A 132 3.74 -17.45 -4.40
C SER A 132 5.19 -17.31 -3.94
N TRP A 133 5.70 -16.07 -3.89
CA TRP A 133 7.04 -15.75 -3.34
C TRP A 133 7.07 -15.70 -1.81
N LEU A 134 5.92 -15.63 -1.16
CA LEU A 134 5.78 -15.70 0.29
C LEU A 134 5.43 -17.13 0.71
N LYS A 135 6.14 -17.64 1.69
CA LYS A 135 5.87 -19.00 2.20
C LYS A 135 4.62 -18.97 3.09
N PRO A 136 3.67 -19.90 2.88
CA PRO A 136 2.55 -20.07 3.82
C PRO A 136 3.06 -20.38 5.22
N GLU A 137 2.56 -19.68 6.22
CA GLU A 137 2.89 -19.89 7.62
C GLU A 137 1.64 -20.12 8.44
N ASN A 138 1.68 -21.08 9.37
CA ASN A 138 0.60 -21.35 10.32
C ASN A 138 -0.80 -21.54 9.69
N GLY A 139 -0.86 -22.03 8.45
CA GLY A 139 -2.09 -22.22 7.68
C GLY A 139 -2.63 -20.96 7.02
N PHE A 140 -1.89 -19.85 7.06
CA PHE A 140 -2.22 -18.65 6.29
C PHE A 140 -1.69 -18.75 4.87
N VAL A 141 -2.47 -18.24 3.93
CA VAL A 141 -2.06 -18.03 2.53
C VAL A 141 -2.02 -16.52 2.28
N GLU A 142 -0.90 -16.06 1.75
CA GLU A 142 -0.73 -14.65 1.39
C GLU A 142 -1.26 -14.40 -0.01
N TYR A 143 -2.10 -13.40 -0.12
CA TYR A 143 -2.58 -12.88 -1.41
C TYR A 143 -2.05 -11.46 -1.60
N ALA A 144 -1.79 -11.09 -2.84
CA ALA A 144 -1.40 -9.74 -3.22
C ALA A 144 -2.42 -9.14 -4.19
N ILE A 145 -2.80 -7.90 -3.94
CA ILE A 145 -3.50 -7.05 -4.90
C ILE A 145 -2.43 -6.25 -5.62
N PHE A 146 -2.23 -6.57 -6.89
CA PHE A 146 -1.17 -6.00 -7.69
C PHE A 146 -1.53 -4.61 -8.19
N TYR A 147 -0.57 -3.71 -8.08
CA TYR A 147 -0.48 -2.50 -8.86
C TYR A 147 0.65 -2.75 -9.88
N ASN A 148 0.31 -2.91 -11.17
CA ASN A 148 1.29 -3.21 -12.21
C ASN A 148 2.46 -2.23 -12.16
N HIS A 149 3.68 -2.75 -12.18
CA HIS A 149 4.97 -2.08 -12.28
C HIS A 149 5.53 -1.39 -11.03
N LEU A 150 4.80 -1.30 -9.93
CA LEU A 150 5.38 -0.98 -8.63
C LEU A 150 5.54 -2.28 -7.85
N ASP A 151 6.62 -2.40 -7.12
CA ASP A 151 6.81 -3.47 -6.13
C ASP A 151 5.93 -3.25 -4.89
N ALA A 152 5.02 -2.27 -4.96
CA ALA A 152 4.08 -1.94 -3.92
C ALA A 152 2.80 -2.77 -4.01
N PHE A 153 2.46 -3.46 -2.94
CA PHE A 153 1.32 -4.38 -2.91
C PHE A 153 0.47 -4.16 -1.66
N VAL A 154 -0.85 -4.31 -1.82
CA VAL A 154 -1.70 -4.61 -0.67
C VAL A 154 -1.73 -6.12 -0.50
N TYR A 155 -1.18 -6.59 0.61
CA TYR A 155 -1.17 -8.00 0.98
C TYR A 155 -2.35 -8.34 1.88
N LEU A 156 -2.89 -9.53 1.69
CA LEU A 156 -3.95 -10.11 2.51
C LEU A 156 -3.48 -11.45 3.06
N SER A 157 -3.37 -11.57 4.37
CA SER A 157 -3.15 -12.88 5.01
C SER A 157 -4.51 -13.54 5.23
N VAL A 158 -4.74 -14.67 4.57
CA VAL A 158 -6.03 -15.36 4.53
C VAL A 158 -5.92 -16.75 5.11
N LYS A 159 -6.86 -17.11 5.98
CA LYS A 159 -7.02 -18.46 6.51
C LYS A 159 -8.50 -18.86 6.43
N ASP A 160 -8.77 -20.08 5.97
CA ASP A 160 -10.12 -20.60 5.80
C ASP A 160 -11.05 -19.69 4.98
N GLY A 161 -10.46 -18.97 3.99
CA GLY A 161 -11.18 -18.04 3.14
C GLY A 161 -11.54 -16.71 3.80
N VAL A 162 -11.04 -16.42 5.00
CA VAL A 162 -11.26 -15.18 5.77
C VAL A 162 -9.97 -14.38 5.83
N ILE A 163 -10.08 -13.07 5.66
CA ILE A 163 -8.96 -12.11 5.77
C ILE A 163 -8.65 -11.86 7.24
N HIS A 164 -7.42 -12.10 7.66
CA HIS A 164 -6.95 -11.90 9.04
C HIS A 164 -5.97 -10.73 9.18
N ASN A 165 -5.32 -10.32 8.10
CA ASN A 165 -4.46 -9.15 8.08
C ASN A 165 -4.53 -8.49 6.71
N ILE A 166 -4.45 -7.17 6.69
CA ILE A 166 -4.35 -6.34 5.49
C ILE A 166 -3.15 -5.43 5.69
N ARG A 167 -2.15 -5.51 4.83
CA ARG A 167 -0.96 -4.68 4.96
C ARG A 167 -0.55 -4.07 3.63
N TYR A 168 0.02 -2.91 3.72
CA TYR A 168 0.71 -2.24 2.64
C TYR A 168 2.08 -1.80 3.14
N SER A 169 3.11 -2.15 2.42
CA SER A 169 4.43 -1.59 2.57
C SER A 169 4.95 -1.21 1.19
N ASP A 170 5.52 -0.01 1.09
CA ASP A 170 6.30 0.37 -0.06
C ASP A 170 7.68 -0.29 0.09
N PRO A 171 8.11 -1.17 -0.81
CA PRO A 171 9.49 -1.59 -0.83
C PRO A 171 10.32 -0.40 -1.35
N THR A 172 10.90 0.36 -0.46
CA THR A 172 11.93 1.38 -0.77
C THR A 172 13.24 0.71 -1.11
#